data_f7bb160904dda0b6d77b4c592e0aca82
#
_entry.id   f7bb160904dda0b6d77b4c592e0aca82
#
_cell.length_a   1.000
_cell.length_b   1.000
_cell.length_c   1.000
_cell.angle_alpha   90.00
_cell.angle_beta   90.00
_cell.angle_gamma   90.00
#
_symmetry.space_group_name_H-M   'P 1'
#
loop_
_entity.id
_entity.type
_entity.pdbx_description
1 polymer ?
#
loop_
_entity_poly.entity_id
_entity_poly.type
_entity_poly.pdbx_seq_one_letter_code
_entity_poly.pdbx_strand_id
1 'polypeptide(L)'
;MALTPVQLGTAAIAKDTIKADKAACKPFGPCGVGKAALYIGTYFIDRYYYIALDSVQRVFKRVAMSRGGFSGHGVFGAIPYLVVQYDNGSEKQCAFKHEEDVDALLGYMAQVRPSIPIHSEEAERRLAEKAREEETRYLKELTPQAQSAREALEDAKTFLAGYPQLTGRLSASARALRINQHTNPAHKWIALAIVLAGLIAAIYGILAWRRHEGFGMYFTLLGLAVVFLFSGTQVIPTMKNNRRAVTRAWADAQNALANVLPERFPLPARYAHPIVLDRMIRVLREGRAQSADEALSVVKTDLKALTSDVQVSQEEYDEVVAVKPMFLVSDYQ
;
A
#
# COMPACT_ATOMS: atom_id res chain seq x y z
N MET A 1 -36.26 7.00 25.33
CA MET A 1 -36.85 7.89 24.31
C MET A 1 -35.81 8.10 23.20
N ALA A 2 -36.13 7.77 21.94
CA ALA A 2 -35.22 8.01 20.83
C ALA A 2 -35.14 9.52 20.57
N LEU A 3 -33.96 10.10 20.69
CA LEU A 3 -33.71 11.50 20.42
C LEU A 3 -34.13 11.87 18.98
N THR A 4 -35.00 12.86 18.85
CA THR A 4 -35.38 13.39 17.54
C THR A 4 -34.17 14.04 16.90
N PRO A 5 -33.80 13.70 15.67
CA PRO A 5 -32.65 14.29 15.01
C PRO A 5 -32.78 15.79 14.80
N VAL A 6 -31.68 16.50 14.91
CA VAL A 6 -31.62 17.95 14.67
C VAL A 6 -31.46 18.21 13.18
N GLN A 7 -32.25 19.11 12.65
CA GLN A 7 -32.18 19.52 11.24
C GLN A 7 -30.88 20.24 10.94
N LEU A 8 -30.26 19.89 9.83
CA LEU A 8 -29.25 20.67 9.15
C LEU A 8 -29.77 21.06 7.77
N GLY A 9 -29.48 22.30 7.38
CA GLY A 9 -29.96 22.82 6.09
C GLY A 9 -31.35 23.42 6.15
N THR A 10 -31.79 23.92 5.01
CA THR A 10 -33.03 24.70 4.86
C THR A 10 -34.27 23.84 4.66
N ALA A 11 -34.13 22.64 4.13
CA ALA A 11 -35.24 21.74 3.84
C ALA A 11 -35.75 21.02 5.12
N ALA A 12 -36.90 21.40 5.60
CA ALA A 12 -37.54 20.77 6.77
C ALA A 12 -38.43 19.58 6.38
N ILE A 13 -38.29 18.48 7.11
CA ILE A 13 -39.16 17.33 6.98
C ILE A 13 -40.01 17.20 8.25
N ALA A 14 -41.28 16.76 8.11
CA ALA A 14 -42.19 16.60 9.24
C ALA A 14 -41.62 15.65 10.31
N LYS A 15 -41.78 16.00 11.59
CA LYS A 15 -41.13 15.26 12.71
C LYS A 15 -41.51 13.78 12.77
N ASP A 16 -42.73 13.45 12.43
CA ASP A 16 -43.19 12.04 12.44
C ASP A 16 -42.60 11.25 11.29
N THR A 17 -42.45 11.88 10.12
CA THR A 17 -41.76 11.27 8.96
C THR A 17 -40.30 11.02 9.28
N ILE A 18 -39.59 11.98 9.92
CA ILE A 18 -38.18 11.81 10.32
C ILE A 18 -37.98 10.70 11.34
N LYS A 19 -38.90 10.56 12.31
CA LYS A 19 -38.85 9.45 13.29
C LYS A 19 -38.97 8.10 12.62
N ALA A 20 -39.96 7.96 11.72
CA ALA A 20 -40.21 6.74 10.98
C ALA A 20 -39.06 6.41 10.02
N ASP A 21 -38.54 7.41 9.29
CA ASP A 21 -37.44 7.28 8.35
C ASP A 21 -36.14 6.92 9.07
N LYS A 22 -35.83 7.55 10.23
CA LYS A 22 -34.67 7.19 11.07
C LYS A 22 -34.74 5.76 11.58
N ALA A 23 -35.93 5.28 11.97
CA ALA A 23 -36.11 3.91 12.44
C ALA A 23 -35.87 2.87 11.32
N ALA A 24 -36.22 3.22 10.08
CA ALA A 24 -36.13 2.38 8.90
C ALA A 24 -34.80 2.60 8.11
N CYS A 25 -33.95 3.57 8.50
CA CYS A 25 -32.76 3.91 7.77
C CYS A 25 -31.70 2.77 7.82
N LYS A 26 -30.97 2.60 6.74
CA LYS A 26 -29.83 1.67 6.70
C LYS A 26 -28.65 2.32 7.44
N PRO A 27 -28.13 1.70 8.53
CA PRO A 27 -27.04 2.25 9.30
C PRO A 27 -25.69 1.97 8.65
N PHE A 28 -24.76 2.93 8.79
CA PHE A 28 -23.35 2.83 8.40
C PHE A 28 -22.53 3.54 9.48
N GLY A 29 -21.95 2.81 10.40
CA GLY A 29 -21.27 3.38 11.55
C GLY A 29 -22.14 4.44 12.26
N PRO A 30 -21.62 5.67 12.52
CA PRO A 30 -22.34 6.75 13.18
C PRO A 30 -23.43 7.39 12.30
N CYS A 31 -23.44 7.12 10.99
CA CYS A 31 -24.35 7.68 10.00
C CYS A 31 -25.45 6.69 9.60
N GLY A 32 -26.37 7.11 8.75
CA GLY A 32 -27.40 6.26 8.18
C GLY A 32 -28.12 6.93 7.01
N VAL A 33 -28.58 6.13 6.06
CA VAL A 33 -29.31 6.61 4.87
C VAL A 33 -30.75 6.12 4.94
N GLY A 34 -31.66 7.07 5.05
CA GLY A 34 -33.11 6.84 4.97
C GLY A 34 -33.64 7.04 3.55
N LYS A 35 -34.94 6.96 3.41
CA LYS A 35 -35.64 7.28 2.14
C LYS A 35 -35.75 8.79 1.91
N ALA A 36 -35.93 9.55 2.98
CA ALA A 36 -36.16 11.00 2.96
C ALA A 36 -34.90 11.80 3.38
N ALA A 37 -34.06 11.23 4.24
CA ALA A 37 -32.95 11.97 4.84
C ALA A 37 -31.68 11.15 4.97
N LEU A 38 -30.53 11.85 4.94
CA LEU A 38 -29.23 11.37 5.34
C LEU A 38 -29.01 11.76 6.81
N TYR A 39 -28.71 10.77 7.64
CA TYR A 39 -28.47 10.95 9.07
C TYR A 39 -26.98 10.98 9.36
N ILE A 40 -26.54 11.97 10.13
CA ILE A 40 -25.12 12.21 10.46
C ILE A 40 -24.95 12.15 11.97
N GLY A 41 -23.99 11.35 12.42
CA GLY A 41 -23.63 11.23 13.82
C GLY A 41 -22.75 12.39 14.29
N THR A 42 -22.62 12.45 15.63
CA THR A 42 -21.57 13.22 16.31
C THR A 42 -20.57 12.27 16.93
N TYR A 43 -19.56 12.78 17.61
CA TYR A 43 -18.56 11.95 18.30
C TYR A 43 -19.19 11.00 19.36
N PHE A 44 -20.31 11.40 19.98
CA PHE A 44 -20.97 10.64 21.06
C PHE A 44 -22.33 10.07 20.71
N ILE A 45 -23.00 10.60 19.68
CA ILE A 45 -24.40 10.24 19.38
C ILE A 45 -24.54 9.93 17.90
N ASP A 46 -24.92 8.70 17.60
CA ASP A 46 -25.18 8.26 16.24
C ASP A 46 -26.44 8.88 15.68
N ARG A 47 -26.41 9.25 14.40
CA ARG A 47 -27.57 9.77 13.68
C ARG A 47 -28.27 10.91 14.43
N TYR A 48 -27.45 11.85 14.92
CA TYR A 48 -27.93 13.00 15.68
C TYR A 48 -28.51 14.09 14.81
N TYR A 49 -27.89 14.34 13.66
CA TYR A 49 -28.38 15.30 12.66
C TYR A 49 -29.05 14.61 11.50
N TYR A 50 -29.94 15.33 10.80
CA TYR A 50 -30.43 14.92 9.50
C TYR A 50 -30.33 16.03 8.47
N ILE A 51 -30.14 15.65 7.21
CA ILE A 51 -30.17 16.49 6.02
C ILE A 51 -31.15 15.85 5.05
N ALA A 52 -32.12 16.62 4.54
CA ALA A 52 -33.02 16.12 3.52
C ALA A 52 -32.22 15.69 2.28
N LEU A 53 -32.47 14.51 1.73
CA LEU A 53 -31.71 13.98 0.58
C LEU A 53 -31.79 14.91 -0.63
N ASP A 54 -32.90 15.62 -0.80
CA ASP A 54 -33.09 16.55 -1.92
C ASP A 54 -32.25 17.85 -1.77
N SER A 55 -31.75 18.15 -0.57
CA SER A 55 -30.82 19.27 -0.34
C SER A 55 -29.35 18.86 -0.33
N VAL A 56 -29.08 17.56 -0.40
CA VAL A 56 -27.71 17.06 -0.49
C VAL A 56 -27.16 17.29 -1.90
N GLN A 57 -26.09 18.04 -1.99
CA GLN A 57 -25.42 18.35 -3.26
C GLN A 57 -24.31 17.33 -3.58
N ARG A 58 -23.56 16.92 -2.55
CA ARG A 58 -22.40 16.03 -2.72
C ARG A 58 -22.10 15.28 -1.42
N VAL A 59 -21.66 14.04 -1.54
CA VAL A 59 -21.20 13.23 -0.39
C VAL A 59 -19.88 12.56 -0.76
N PHE A 60 -18.83 12.75 0.04
CA PHE A 60 -17.55 12.16 -0.28
C PHE A 60 -16.72 11.82 0.96
N LYS A 61 -15.72 10.96 0.76
CA LYS A 61 -14.74 10.59 1.77
C LYS A 61 -13.59 11.59 1.79
N ARG A 62 -13.20 12.02 3.00
CA ARG A 62 -11.98 12.77 3.26
C ARG A 62 -11.17 12.01 4.32
N VAL A 63 -9.92 11.71 4.04
CA VAL A 63 -9.03 11.05 5.01
C VAL A 63 -8.07 12.11 5.56
N ALA A 64 -8.14 12.35 6.87
CA ALA A 64 -7.19 13.20 7.55
C ALA A 64 -6.12 12.35 8.22
N MET A 65 -4.85 12.66 7.96
CA MET A 65 -3.74 12.05 8.69
C MET A 65 -3.57 12.75 10.03
N SER A 66 -3.71 12.02 11.14
CA SER A 66 -3.36 12.53 12.45
C SER A 66 -1.83 12.63 12.53
N ARG A 67 -1.31 13.82 12.88
CA ARG A 67 0.08 13.93 13.32
C ARG A 67 0.17 13.20 14.66
N GLY A 68 0.79 12.01 14.66
CA GLY A 68 0.90 11.18 15.85
C GLY A 68 1.56 11.92 17.01
N GLY A 69 0.89 11.90 18.14
CA GLY A 69 1.33 12.20 19.50
C GLY A 69 2.14 13.47 19.76
N PHE A 70 2.24 13.83 21.04
CA PHE A 70 2.93 15.03 21.53
C PHE A 70 4.44 15.11 21.19
N SER A 71 5.05 14.00 20.79
CA SER A 71 6.49 13.90 20.44
C SER A 71 6.78 13.82 18.94
N GLY A 72 5.77 13.86 18.05
CA GLY A 72 5.96 13.70 16.60
C GLY A 72 6.37 12.29 16.13
N HIS A 73 6.55 11.34 17.05
CA HIS A 73 6.95 9.95 16.79
C HIS A 73 5.84 8.93 17.02
N GLY A 74 4.57 9.36 17.11
CA GLY A 74 3.44 8.47 17.31
C GLY A 74 3.01 7.76 16.02
N VAL A 75 2.20 6.70 16.17
CA VAL A 75 1.59 5.96 15.05
C VAL A 75 0.71 6.91 14.24
N PHE A 76 1.01 7.08 12.95
CA PHE A 76 0.16 7.84 12.04
C PHE A 76 -1.16 7.06 11.83
N GLY A 77 -2.24 7.60 12.39
CA GLY A 77 -3.58 7.09 12.15
C GLY A 77 -4.27 7.89 11.05
N ALA A 78 -4.84 7.23 10.07
CA ALA A 78 -5.76 7.82 9.12
C ALA A 78 -7.15 7.86 9.76
N ILE A 79 -7.77 9.04 9.83
CA ILE A 79 -9.14 9.20 10.32
C ILE A 79 -10.04 9.44 9.11
N PRO A 80 -10.90 8.48 8.73
CA PRO A 80 -11.82 8.67 7.64
C PRO A 80 -13.02 9.52 8.08
N TYR A 81 -13.34 10.53 7.28
CA TYR A 81 -14.49 11.41 7.44
C TYR A 81 -15.44 11.24 6.28
N LEU A 82 -16.72 11.13 6.58
CA LEU A 82 -17.78 11.41 5.62
C LEU A 82 -18.00 12.93 5.60
N VAL A 83 -17.91 13.53 4.43
CA VAL A 83 -18.23 14.94 4.21
C VAL A 83 -19.50 15.04 3.39
N VAL A 84 -20.47 15.80 3.88
CA VAL A 84 -21.74 16.04 3.20
C VAL A 84 -21.84 17.52 2.91
N GLN A 85 -21.93 17.87 1.64
CA GLN A 85 -22.25 19.22 1.18
C GLN A 85 -23.74 19.33 0.90
N TYR A 86 -24.37 20.37 1.40
CA TYR A 86 -25.81 20.60 1.30
C TYR A 86 -26.13 22.06 1.16
N ASP A 87 -27.33 22.36 0.70
CA ASP A 87 -27.80 23.71 0.36
C ASP A 87 -26.80 24.45 -0.56
N ASN A 88 -26.33 25.61 -0.18
CA ASN A 88 -25.42 26.45 -0.98
C ASN A 88 -23.93 26.24 -0.60
N GLY A 89 -23.50 24.98 -0.44
CA GLY A 89 -22.11 24.64 -0.16
C GLY A 89 -21.75 24.53 1.33
N SER A 90 -22.75 24.49 2.21
CA SER A 90 -22.55 24.18 3.62
C SER A 90 -22.00 22.75 3.77
N GLU A 91 -20.97 22.56 4.60
CA GLU A 91 -20.37 21.24 4.84
C GLU A 91 -20.64 20.74 6.26
N LYS A 92 -20.96 19.44 6.37
CA LYS A 92 -20.94 18.71 7.63
C LYS A 92 -20.05 17.51 7.52
N GLN A 93 -19.15 17.34 8.50
CA GLN A 93 -18.23 16.21 8.56
C GLN A 93 -18.61 15.28 9.71
N CYS A 94 -18.43 13.97 9.49
CA CYS A 94 -18.58 12.95 10.50
C CYS A 94 -17.36 12.01 10.46
N ALA A 95 -16.69 11.85 11.58
CA ALA A 95 -15.57 10.92 11.70
C ALA A 95 -16.11 9.47 11.83
N PHE A 96 -15.46 8.56 11.16
CA PHE A 96 -15.74 7.14 11.24
C PHE A 96 -14.58 6.40 11.93
N LYS A 97 -14.92 5.29 12.55
CA LYS A 97 -13.94 4.40 13.17
C LYS A 97 -13.25 3.49 12.14
N HIS A 98 -14.00 3.07 11.13
CA HIS A 98 -13.54 2.19 10.07
C HIS A 98 -13.80 2.84 8.71
N GLU A 99 -12.82 2.78 7.82
CA GLU A 99 -12.91 3.34 6.48
C GLU A 99 -13.95 2.60 5.62
N GLU A 100 -14.07 1.29 5.83
CA GLU A 100 -15.00 0.41 5.15
C GLU A 100 -16.47 0.84 5.31
N ASP A 101 -16.84 1.40 6.47
CA ASP A 101 -18.18 1.90 6.72
C ASP A 101 -18.51 3.13 5.87
N VAL A 102 -17.51 4.02 5.63
CA VAL A 102 -17.69 5.17 4.75
C VAL A 102 -17.83 4.71 3.31
N ASP A 103 -16.99 3.78 2.88
CA ASP A 103 -17.01 3.24 1.50
C ASP A 103 -18.35 2.50 1.24
N ALA A 104 -18.84 1.74 2.22
CA ALA A 104 -20.13 1.09 2.13
C ALA A 104 -21.29 2.08 2.05
N LEU A 105 -21.22 3.21 2.79
CA LEU A 105 -22.22 4.28 2.70
C LEU A 105 -22.20 4.94 1.32
N LEU A 106 -21.02 5.30 0.82
CA LEU A 106 -20.88 5.94 -0.51
C LEU A 106 -21.33 5.01 -1.63
N GLY A 107 -20.98 3.72 -1.56
CA GLY A 107 -21.46 2.72 -2.52
C GLY A 107 -22.99 2.56 -2.50
N TYR A 108 -23.61 2.60 -1.32
CA TYR A 108 -25.07 2.58 -1.19
C TYR A 108 -25.71 3.86 -1.73
N MET A 109 -25.13 5.03 -1.45
CA MET A 109 -25.61 6.32 -1.98
C MET A 109 -25.57 6.34 -3.51
N ALA A 110 -24.48 5.85 -4.12
CA ALA A 110 -24.36 5.75 -5.57
C ALA A 110 -25.46 4.89 -6.22
N GLN A 111 -25.91 3.83 -5.51
CA GLN A 111 -26.98 2.96 -5.99
C GLN A 111 -28.38 3.58 -5.82
N VAL A 112 -28.64 4.21 -4.67
CA VAL A 112 -29.99 4.72 -4.32
C VAL A 112 -30.24 6.11 -4.90
N ARG A 113 -29.20 6.93 -4.99
CA ARG A 113 -29.26 8.32 -5.47
C ARG A 113 -28.07 8.62 -6.41
N PRO A 114 -28.03 8.05 -7.62
CA PRO A 114 -26.93 8.23 -8.57
C PRO A 114 -26.74 9.70 -9.03
N SER A 115 -27.74 10.56 -8.79
CA SER A 115 -27.64 11.98 -9.08
C SER A 115 -26.75 12.77 -8.09
N ILE A 116 -26.44 12.19 -6.92
CA ILE A 116 -25.59 12.85 -5.92
C ILE A 116 -24.14 12.39 -6.15
N PRO A 117 -23.21 13.30 -6.50
CA PRO A 117 -21.81 12.96 -6.68
C PRO A 117 -21.17 12.42 -5.39
N ILE A 118 -20.37 11.36 -5.52
CA ILE A 118 -19.70 10.70 -4.38
C ILE A 118 -18.21 11.02 -4.27
N HIS A 119 -17.71 11.92 -5.12
CA HIS A 119 -16.32 12.40 -5.11
C HIS A 119 -16.30 13.90 -4.85
N SER A 120 -15.20 14.42 -4.27
CA SER A 120 -14.98 15.86 -4.18
C SER A 120 -14.77 16.47 -5.57
N GLU A 121 -15.05 17.75 -5.74
CA GLU A 121 -14.81 18.45 -7.02
C GLU A 121 -13.35 18.32 -7.50
N GLU A 122 -12.41 18.40 -6.56
CA GLU A 122 -11.00 18.24 -6.86
C GLU A 122 -10.67 16.81 -7.34
N ALA A 123 -11.27 15.78 -6.71
CA ALA A 123 -11.10 14.41 -7.13
C ALA A 123 -11.72 14.16 -8.52
N GLU A 124 -12.90 14.70 -8.82
CA GLU A 124 -13.52 14.63 -10.14
C GLU A 124 -12.66 15.34 -11.20
N ARG A 125 -12.13 16.54 -10.89
CA ARG A 125 -11.23 17.23 -11.82
C ARG A 125 -9.98 16.40 -12.10
N ARG A 126 -9.34 15.85 -11.07
CA ARG A 126 -8.16 14.98 -11.23
C ARG A 126 -8.47 13.70 -12.03
N LEU A 127 -9.63 13.10 -11.83
CA LEU A 127 -10.08 11.95 -12.62
C LEU A 127 -10.31 12.32 -14.10
N ALA A 128 -10.93 13.48 -14.35
CA ALA A 128 -11.14 13.97 -15.70
C ALA A 128 -9.81 14.34 -16.39
N GLU A 129 -8.87 14.95 -15.68
CA GLU A 129 -7.53 15.23 -16.19
C GLU A 129 -6.79 13.94 -16.53
N LYS A 130 -6.78 12.95 -15.63
CA LYS A 130 -6.19 11.62 -15.89
C LYS A 130 -6.83 10.94 -17.13
N ALA A 131 -8.15 10.97 -17.24
CA ALA A 131 -8.84 10.39 -18.38
C ALA A 131 -8.43 11.06 -19.71
N ARG A 132 -8.30 12.39 -19.73
CA ARG A 132 -7.81 13.13 -20.90
C ARG A 132 -6.35 12.83 -21.22
N GLU A 133 -5.49 12.73 -20.22
CA GLU A 133 -4.09 12.34 -20.40
C GLU A 133 -3.99 10.92 -20.97
N GLU A 134 -4.81 9.98 -20.48
CA GLU A 134 -4.87 8.63 -21.01
C GLU A 134 -5.35 8.59 -22.47
N GLU A 135 -6.39 9.36 -22.82
CA GLU A 135 -6.87 9.45 -24.21
C GLU A 135 -5.82 10.02 -25.18
N THR A 136 -5.01 10.98 -24.71
CA THR A 136 -3.94 11.58 -25.53
C THR A 136 -2.69 10.70 -25.59
N ARG A 137 -2.44 9.90 -24.56
CA ARG A 137 -1.26 9.05 -24.43
C ARG A 137 -1.35 7.80 -25.31
N TYR A 138 -2.54 7.24 -25.50
CA TYR A 138 -2.71 5.98 -26.22
C TYR A 138 -3.07 6.19 -27.68
N LEU A 139 -2.46 5.39 -28.57
CA LEU A 139 -2.81 5.36 -29.99
C LEU A 139 -4.22 4.81 -30.17
N LYS A 140 -5.01 5.43 -31.04
CA LYS A 140 -6.37 4.96 -31.37
C LYS A 140 -6.34 3.64 -32.13
N GLU A 141 -5.35 3.45 -33.01
CA GLU A 141 -5.15 2.23 -33.77
C GLU A 141 -3.73 1.71 -33.59
N LEU A 142 -3.60 0.44 -33.29
CA LEU A 142 -2.33 -0.26 -33.18
C LEU A 142 -2.01 -0.97 -34.49
N THR A 143 -0.72 -1.17 -34.76
CA THR A 143 -0.32 -2.06 -35.88
C THR A 143 -0.80 -3.49 -35.59
N PRO A 144 -1.07 -4.32 -36.63
CA PRO A 144 -1.54 -5.70 -36.43
C PRO A 144 -0.59 -6.53 -35.56
N GLN A 145 0.72 -6.27 -35.65
CA GLN A 145 1.73 -6.93 -34.82
C GLN A 145 1.62 -6.50 -33.36
N ALA A 146 1.50 -5.21 -33.09
CA ALA A 146 1.34 -4.68 -31.72
C ALA A 146 0.01 -5.13 -31.09
N GLN A 147 -1.04 -5.25 -31.90
CA GLN A 147 -2.33 -5.75 -31.42
C GLN A 147 -2.26 -7.23 -31.03
N SER A 148 -1.65 -8.08 -31.86
CA SER A 148 -1.44 -9.49 -31.53
C SER A 148 -0.57 -9.67 -30.28
N ALA A 149 0.51 -8.86 -30.14
CA ALA A 149 1.34 -8.85 -28.96
C ALA A 149 0.56 -8.41 -27.71
N ARG A 150 -0.30 -7.39 -27.81
CA ARG A 150 -1.17 -6.93 -26.74
C ARG A 150 -2.13 -8.01 -26.28
N GLU A 151 -2.83 -8.67 -27.20
CA GLU A 151 -3.77 -9.76 -26.90
C GLU A 151 -3.05 -10.90 -26.15
N ALA A 152 -1.88 -11.30 -26.62
CA ALA A 152 -1.08 -12.33 -25.94
C ALA A 152 -0.65 -11.94 -24.52
N LEU A 153 -0.36 -10.64 -24.27
CA LEU A 153 -0.04 -10.14 -22.94
C LEU A 153 -1.29 -10.04 -22.03
N GLU A 154 -2.46 -9.68 -22.58
CA GLU A 154 -3.73 -9.65 -21.87
C GLU A 154 -4.15 -11.07 -21.42
N ASP A 155 -4.02 -12.06 -22.31
CA ASP A 155 -4.24 -13.47 -21.98
C ASP A 155 -3.28 -13.96 -20.90
N ALA A 156 -2.00 -13.63 -21.02
CA ALA A 156 -0.99 -13.95 -20.03
C ALA A 156 -1.30 -13.30 -18.66
N LYS A 157 -1.78 -12.06 -18.63
CA LYS A 157 -2.21 -11.37 -17.42
C LYS A 157 -3.42 -12.07 -16.79
N THR A 158 -4.41 -12.42 -17.58
CA THR A 158 -5.60 -13.14 -17.13
C THR A 158 -5.21 -14.50 -16.53
N PHE A 159 -4.27 -15.21 -17.16
CA PHE A 159 -3.72 -16.44 -16.63
C PHE A 159 -3.07 -16.23 -15.25
N LEU A 160 -2.20 -15.22 -15.10
CA LEU A 160 -1.51 -14.94 -13.84
C LEU A 160 -2.46 -14.47 -12.73
N ALA A 161 -3.60 -13.88 -13.06
CA ALA A 161 -4.63 -13.51 -12.08
C ALA A 161 -5.16 -14.72 -11.29
N GLY A 162 -5.08 -15.92 -11.83
CA GLY A 162 -5.38 -17.20 -11.14
C GLY A 162 -4.32 -17.61 -10.11
N TYR A 163 -3.13 -16.97 -10.09
CA TYR A 163 -2.00 -17.35 -9.25
C TYR A 163 -1.39 -16.18 -8.44
N PRO A 164 -2.21 -15.40 -7.71
CA PRO A 164 -1.74 -14.20 -7.02
C PRO A 164 -0.68 -14.49 -5.95
N GLN A 165 -0.75 -15.67 -5.33
CA GLN A 165 0.23 -16.08 -4.31
C GLN A 165 1.63 -16.32 -4.91
N LEU A 166 1.72 -16.89 -6.12
CA LEU A 166 3.00 -17.15 -6.78
C LEU A 166 3.65 -15.88 -7.26
N THR A 167 2.88 -14.97 -7.87
CA THR A 167 3.38 -13.67 -8.33
C THR A 167 3.79 -12.78 -7.16
N GLY A 168 3.00 -12.73 -6.08
CA GLY A 168 3.34 -12.01 -4.85
C GLY A 168 4.60 -12.57 -4.18
N ARG A 169 4.77 -13.91 -4.16
CA ARG A 169 5.98 -14.56 -3.64
C ARG A 169 7.21 -14.23 -4.49
N LEU A 170 7.08 -14.17 -5.81
CA LEU A 170 8.15 -13.75 -6.73
C LEU A 170 8.61 -12.32 -6.41
N SER A 171 7.70 -11.36 -6.35
CA SER A 171 7.98 -9.97 -6.03
C SER A 171 8.64 -9.82 -4.64
N ALA A 172 8.08 -10.45 -3.61
CA ALA A 172 8.60 -10.40 -2.25
C ALA A 172 10.02 -11.00 -2.14
N SER A 173 10.29 -12.12 -2.80
CA SER A 173 11.61 -12.77 -2.78
C SER A 173 12.66 -11.95 -3.54
N ALA A 174 12.30 -11.31 -4.66
CA ALA A 174 13.17 -10.39 -5.37
C ALA A 174 13.55 -9.19 -4.50
N ARG A 175 12.58 -8.60 -3.80
CA ARG A 175 12.79 -7.49 -2.87
C ARG A 175 13.72 -7.90 -1.73
N ALA A 176 13.48 -9.05 -1.11
CA ALA A 176 14.31 -9.56 -0.02
C ALA A 176 15.76 -9.81 -0.47
N LEU A 177 15.95 -10.39 -1.66
CA LEU A 177 17.27 -10.61 -2.25
C LEU A 177 17.98 -9.27 -2.52
N ARG A 178 17.27 -8.28 -3.09
CA ARG A 178 17.84 -6.96 -3.37
C ARG A 178 18.24 -6.23 -2.11
N ILE A 179 17.42 -6.22 -1.07
CA ILE A 179 17.76 -5.64 0.24
C ILE A 179 19.01 -6.30 0.80
N ASN A 180 19.10 -7.64 0.72
CA ASN A 180 20.29 -8.37 1.21
C ASN A 180 21.57 -8.03 0.42
N GLN A 181 21.47 -7.81 -0.89
CA GLN A 181 22.61 -7.41 -1.74
C GLN A 181 23.12 -6.01 -1.40
N HIS A 182 22.21 -5.07 -1.06
CA HIS A 182 22.56 -3.69 -0.71
C HIS A 182 22.88 -3.46 0.77
N THR A 183 22.84 -4.51 1.59
CA THR A 183 23.20 -4.37 3.01
C THR A 183 24.69 -3.96 3.10
N ASN A 184 24.93 -2.80 3.71
CA ASN A 184 26.25 -2.21 3.84
C ASN A 184 27.22 -3.18 4.55
N PRO A 185 28.37 -3.53 3.95
CA PRO A 185 29.35 -4.41 4.56
C PRO A 185 29.91 -3.87 5.89
N ALA A 186 29.80 -2.58 6.15
CA ALA A 186 30.22 -1.97 7.41
C ALA A 186 29.52 -2.60 8.64
N HIS A 187 28.27 -3.02 8.51
CA HIS A 187 27.55 -3.69 9.61
C HIS A 187 28.24 -5.01 10.03
N LYS A 188 28.93 -5.70 9.12
CA LYS A 188 29.71 -6.91 9.43
C LYS A 188 30.88 -6.61 10.33
N TRP A 189 31.59 -5.51 10.03
CA TRP A 189 32.74 -5.07 10.83
C TRP A 189 32.33 -4.56 12.19
N ILE A 190 31.20 -3.84 12.29
CA ILE A 190 30.63 -3.41 13.57
C ILE A 190 30.24 -4.62 14.43
N ALA A 191 29.56 -5.60 13.84
CA ALA A 191 29.18 -6.83 14.57
C ALA A 191 30.41 -7.61 15.03
N LEU A 192 31.45 -7.71 14.21
CA LEU A 192 32.73 -8.35 14.57
C LEU A 192 33.41 -7.58 15.70
N ALA A 193 33.46 -6.25 15.65
CA ALA A 193 34.02 -5.42 16.71
C ALA A 193 33.29 -5.61 18.05
N ILE A 194 31.95 -5.72 18.04
CA ILE A 194 31.14 -6.00 19.24
C ILE A 194 31.52 -7.36 19.84
N VAL A 195 31.65 -8.41 19.01
CA VAL A 195 32.05 -9.74 19.48
C VAL A 195 33.46 -9.73 20.07
N LEU A 196 34.42 -9.05 19.40
CA LEU A 196 35.79 -8.92 19.90
C LEU A 196 35.81 -8.15 21.23
N ALA A 197 35.06 -7.07 21.37
CA ALA A 197 34.94 -6.35 22.63
C ALA A 197 34.35 -7.24 23.75
N GLY A 198 33.37 -8.07 23.43
CA GLY A 198 32.82 -9.05 24.35
C GLY A 198 33.86 -10.10 24.82
N LEU A 199 34.66 -10.62 23.88
CA LEU A 199 35.76 -11.55 24.21
C LEU A 199 36.83 -10.91 25.09
N ILE A 200 37.23 -9.68 24.77
CA ILE A 200 38.19 -8.92 25.57
C ILE A 200 37.65 -8.70 26.99
N ALA A 201 36.39 -8.27 27.12
CA ALA A 201 35.74 -8.07 28.41
C ALA A 201 35.67 -9.40 29.23
N ALA A 202 35.39 -10.52 28.56
CA ALA A 202 35.38 -11.84 29.22
C ALA A 202 36.77 -12.23 29.75
N ILE A 203 37.83 -12.05 28.90
CA ILE A 203 39.21 -12.37 29.32
C ILE A 203 39.63 -11.52 30.49
N TYR A 204 39.41 -10.20 30.44
CA TYR A 204 39.73 -9.31 31.56
C TYR A 204 38.89 -9.61 32.81
N GLY A 205 37.64 -9.96 32.68
CA GLY A 205 36.77 -10.36 33.78
C GLY A 205 37.27 -11.64 34.48
N ILE A 206 37.74 -12.64 33.72
CA ILE A 206 38.34 -13.86 34.25
C ILE A 206 39.68 -13.57 34.95
N LEU A 207 40.52 -12.70 34.37
CA LEU A 207 41.79 -12.30 34.95
C LEU A 207 41.57 -11.53 36.25
N ALA A 208 40.63 -10.59 36.33
CA ALA A 208 40.26 -9.84 37.50
C ALA A 208 39.76 -10.76 38.64
N TRP A 209 38.96 -11.77 38.28
CA TRP A 209 38.53 -12.80 39.24
C TRP A 209 39.70 -13.62 39.79
N ARG A 210 40.63 -14.04 38.95
CA ARG A 210 41.84 -14.79 39.39
C ARG A 210 42.77 -13.96 40.27
N ARG A 211 42.82 -12.64 40.03
CA ARG A 211 43.66 -11.71 40.83
C ARG A 211 42.98 -11.25 42.12
N HIS A 212 41.79 -11.77 42.43
CA HIS A 212 40.96 -11.35 43.58
C HIS A 212 40.69 -9.83 43.60
N GLU A 213 40.60 -9.19 42.46
CA GLU A 213 40.15 -7.81 42.35
C GLU A 213 38.68 -7.71 42.80
N GLY A 214 38.24 -6.56 43.30
CA GLY A 214 36.94 -6.39 43.95
C GLY A 214 35.74 -6.93 43.13
N PHE A 215 34.76 -7.50 43.83
CA PHE A 215 33.58 -8.14 43.23
C PHE A 215 32.90 -7.34 42.14
N GLY A 216 32.77 -6.01 42.32
CA GLY A 216 32.14 -5.13 41.34
C GLY A 216 32.84 -5.12 40.00
N MET A 217 34.18 -5.26 39.93
CA MET A 217 34.95 -5.16 38.70
C MET A 217 34.74 -6.36 37.79
N TYR A 218 34.95 -7.58 38.31
CA TYR A 218 34.78 -8.77 37.45
C TYR A 218 33.32 -9.05 37.14
N PHE A 219 32.37 -8.71 38.05
CA PHE A 219 30.95 -8.84 37.76
C PHE A 219 30.50 -7.92 36.66
N THR A 220 30.95 -6.66 36.65
CA THR A 220 30.63 -5.71 35.54
C THR A 220 31.25 -6.14 34.24
N LEU A 221 32.51 -6.58 34.23
CA LEU A 221 33.17 -7.04 32.99
C LEU A 221 32.56 -8.31 32.43
N LEU A 222 32.20 -9.28 33.25
CA LEU A 222 31.53 -10.51 32.83
C LEU A 222 30.10 -10.21 32.36
N GLY A 223 29.36 -9.32 33.03
CA GLY A 223 28.04 -8.87 32.61
C GLY A 223 28.09 -8.18 31.24
N LEU A 224 29.07 -7.30 31.03
CA LEU A 224 29.28 -6.63 29.75
C LEU A 224 29.66 -7.62 28.64
N ALA A 225 30.49 -8.61 28.96
CA ALA A 225 30.84 -9.69 28.03
C ALA A 225 29.62 -10.49 27.60
N VAL A 226 28.73 -10.84 28.51
CA VAL A 226 27.47 -11.55 28.17
C VAL A 226 26.60 -10.73 27.23
N VAL A 227 26.42 -9.43 27.52
CA VAL A 227 25.61 -8.54 26.68
C VAL A 227 26.21 -8.44 25.27
N PHE A 228 27.51 -8.21 25.13
CA PHE A 228 28.16 -8.07 23.84
C PHE A 228 28.21 -9.39 23.06
N LEU A 229 28.51 -10.50 23.70
CA LEU A 229 28.52 -11.81 23.04
C LEU A 229 27.12 -12.22 22.59
N PHE A 230 26.11 -12.02 23.45
CA PHE A 230 24.72 -12.33 23.11
C PHE A 230 24.25 -11.46 21.93
N SER A 231 24.51 -10.16 21.94
CA SER A 231 24.17 -9.26 20.85
C SER A 231 24.93 -9.60 19.56
N GLY A 232 26.21 -9.93 19.64
CA GLY A 232 27.05 -10.26 18.48
C GLY A 232 26.73 -11.61 17.85
N THR A 233 26.41 -12.64 18.64
CA THR A 233 26.08 -13.98 18.15
C THR A 233 24.75 -14.03 17.39
N GLN A 234 23.84 -13.11 17.65
CA GLN A 234 22.59 -12.97 16.90
C GLN A 234 22.82 -12.42 15.47
N VAL A 235 23.83 -11.58 15.27
CA VAL A 235 24.05 -10.86 14.01
C VAL A 235 24.88 -11.67 12.99
N ILE A 236 25.97 -12.32 13.43
CA ILE A 236 26.94 -12.96 12.51
C ILE A 236 26.42 -14.22 11.81
N PRO A 237 25.84 -15.22 12.50
CA PRO A 237 25.31 -16.42 11.82
C PRO A 237 24.10 -16.11 10.96
N THR A 238 23.24 -15.20 11.40
CA THR A 238 22.04 -14.77 10.71
C THR A 238 22.34 -14.21 9.31
N MET A 239 23.43 -13.47 9.13
CA MET A 239 23.76 -12.85 7.84
C MET A 239 24.11 -13.87 6.75
N LYS A 240 24.92 -14.89 7.06
CA LYS A 240 25.31 -15.93 6.05
C LYS A 240 24.13 -16.85 5.73
N ASN A 241 23.40 -17.25 6.73
CA ASN A 241 22.22 -18.10 6.56
C ASN A 241 21.10 -17.33 5.86
N ASN A 242 20.91 -16.06 6.18
CA ASN A 242 19.92 -15.20 5.55
C ASN A 242 20.21 -15.04 4.04
N ARG A 243 21.48 -14.77 3.65
CA ARG A 243 21.84 -14.66 2.22
C ARG A 243 21.51 -15.94 1.45
N ARG A 244 21.83 -17.10 2.00
CA ARG A 244 21.50 -18.38 1.39
C ARG A 244 20.00 -18.63 1.32
N ALA A 245 19.28 -18.27 2.39
CA ALA A 245 17.84 -18.41 2.46
C ALA A 245 17.12 -17.53 1.42
N VAL A 246 17.49 -16.24 1.32
CA VAL A 246 16.87 -15.34 0.33
C VAL A 246 17.21 -15.71 -1.11
N THR A 247 18.46 -16.19 -1.38
CA THR A 247 18.82 -16.68 -2.71
C THR A 247 18.03 -17.93 -3.10
N ARG A 248 17.85 -18.87 -2.17
CA ARG A 248 17.02 -20.05 -2.40
C ARG A 248 15.55 -19.66 -2.58
N ALA A 249 15.00 -18.80 -1.72
CA ALA A 249 13.63 -18.36 -1.82
C ALA A 249 13.32 -17.69 -3.19
N TRP A 250 14.28 -16.94 -3.74
CA TRP A 250 14.17 -16.35 -5.08
C TRP A 250 14.16 -17.45 -6.17
N ALA A 251 15.09 -18.40 -6.11
CA ALA A 251 15.13 -19.53 -7.06
C ALA A 251 13.88 -20.40 -6.96
N ASP A 252 13.42 -20.71 -5.75
CA ASP A 252 12.22 -21.51 -5.52
C ASP A 252 10.96 -20.81 -6.04
N ALA A 253 10.86 -19.47 -5.87
CA ALA A 253 9.75 -18.68 -6.40
C ALA A 253 9.71 -18.68 -7.93
N GLN A 254 10.88 -18.57 -8.58
CA GLN A 254 10.99 -18.67 -10.05
C GLN A 254 10.61 -20.06 -10.53
N ASN A 255 11.14 -21.10 -9.92
CA ASN A 255 10.85 -22.50 -10.30
C ASN A 255 9.37 -22.84 -10.09
N ALA A 256 8.78 -22.41 -8.96
CA ALA A 256 7.37 -22.64 -8.70
C ALA A 256 6.47 -21.98 -9.76
N LEU A 257 6.84 -20.79 -10.21
CA LEU A 257 6.11 -20.10 -11.26
C LEU A 257 6.38 -20.73 -12.64
N ALA A 258 7.64 -21.07 -12.96
CA ALA A 258 8.01 -21.73 -14.21
C ALA A 258 7.26 -23.06 -14.43
N ASN A 259 7.03 -23.83 -13.37
CA ASN A 259 6.29 -25.09 -13.44
C ASN A 259 4.81 -24.95 -13.78
N VAL A 260 4.24 -23.76 -13.60
CA VAL A 260 2.83 -23.47 -13.86
C VAL A 260 2.64 -22.76 -15.19
N LEU A 261 3.65 -21.99 -15.64
CA LEU A 261 3.55 -21.22 -16.88
C LEU A 261 3.44 -22.13 -18.11
N PRO A 262 2.56 -21.79 -19.08
CA PRO A 262 2.50 -22.47 -20.38
C PRO A 262 3.82 -22.32 -21.16
N GLU A 263 4.14 -23.32 -22.01
CA GLU A 263 5.35 -23.26 -22.85
C GLU A 263 5.46 -22.01 -23.73
N ARG A 264 4.33 -21.44 -24.16
CA ARG A 264 4.27 -20.24 -24.99
C ARG A 264 4.02 -18.96 -24.20
N PHE A 265 4.37 -18.94 -22.91
CA PHE A 265 4.20 -17.73 -22.10
C PHE A 265 5.15 -16.61 -22.61
N PRO A 266 4.65 -15.36 -22.80
CA PRO A 266 5.41 -14.30 -23.47
C PRO A 266 6.60 -13.76 -22.66
N LEU A 267 6.77 -14.17 -21.42
CA LEU A 267 7.82 -13.69 -20.52
C LEU A 267 8.53 -14.85 -19.81
N PRO A 268 9.84 -14.71 -19.55
CA PRO A 268 10.52 -15.59 -18.60
C PRO A 268 9.90 -15.53 -17.20
N ALA A 269 9.89 -16.66 -16.49
CA ALA A 269 9.28 -16.78 -15.16
C ALA A 269 9.73 -15.69 -14.16
N ARG A 270 10.98 -15.24 -14.25
CA ARG A 270 11.55 -14.17 -13.41
C ARG A 270 10.87 -12.81 -13.55
N TYR A 271 10.15 -12.56 -14.65
CA TYR A 271 9.40 -11.33 -14.92
C TYR A 271 7.90 -11.54 -15.02
N ALA A 272 7.42 -12.77 -14.83
CA ALA A 272 6.01 -13.12 -14.95
C ALA A 272 5.21 -12.57 -13.77
N HIS A 273 4.87 -11.30 -13.86
CA HIS A 273 4.09 -10.56 -12.86
C HIS A 273 3.04 -9.69 -13.55
N PRO A 274 1.78 -9.63 -13.05
CA PRO A 274 0.72 -8.85 -13.68
C PRO A 274 1.09 -7.39 -13.96
N ILE A 275 1.76 -6.73 -13.01
CA ILE A 275 2.20 -5.33 -13.17
C ILE A 275 3.22 -5.17 -14.31
N VAL A 276 4.09 -6.16 -14.54
CA VAL A 276 5.04 -6.13 -15.67
C VAL A 276 4.28 -6.20 -16.98
N LEU A 277 3.31 -7.12 -17.08
CA LEU A 277 2.44 -7.25 -18.24
C LEU A 277 1.63 -5.97 -18.50
N ASP A 278 1.08 -5.36 -17.45
CA ASP A 278 0.35 -4.09 -17.58
C ASP A 278 1.24 -2.96 -18.11
N ARG A 279 2.48 -2.87 -17.63
CA ARG A 279 3.45 -1.87 -18.15
C ARG A 279 3.80 -2.14 -19.61
N MET A 280 3.97 -3.40 -20.01
CA MET A 280 4.22 -3.77 -21.40
C MET A 280 3.02 -3.45 -22.29
N ILE A 281 1.80 -3.74 -21.85
CA ILE A 281 0.57 -3.39 -22.57
C ILE A 281 0.46 -1.87 -22.74
N ARG A 282 0.79 -1.09 -21.70
CA ARG A 282 0.84 0.39 -21.80
C ARG A 282 1.83 0.85 -22.85
N VAL A 283 3.04 0.30 -22.89
CA VAL A 283 4.09 0.62 -23.88
C VAL A 283 3.63 0.32 -25.31
N LEU A 284 2.97 -0.82 -25.54
CA LEU A 284 2.38 -1.15 -26.87
C LEU A 284 1.28 -0.15 -27.25
N ARG A 285 0.38 0.18 -26.31
CA ARG A 285 -0.70 1.15 -26.55
C ARG A 285 -0.19 2.57 -26.80
N GLU A 286 0.97 2.92 -26.23
CA GLU A 286 1.67 4.20 -26.48
C GLU A 286 2.41 4.20 -27.84
N GLY A 287 2.46 3.07 -28.55
CA GLY A 287 3.20 2.94 -29.81
C GLY A 287 4.71 2.94 -29.66
N ARG A 288 5.24 2.76 -28.44
CA ARG A 288 6.69 2.76 -28.14
C ARG A 288 7.36 1.42 -28.46
N ALA A 289 6.57 0.38 -28.69
CA ALA A 289 7.01 -0.95 -29.09
C ALA A 289 5.97 -1.61 -30.00
N GLN A 290 6.40 -2.57 -30.80
CA GLN A 290 5.53 -3.36 -31.69
C GLN A 290 5.49 -4.84 -31.34
N SER A 291 6.41 -5.32 -30.50
CA SER A 291 6.49 -6.70 -30.05
C SER A 291 6.60 -6.80 -28.52
N ALA A 292 6.36 -8.00 -27.97
CA ALA A 292 6.50 -8.24 -26.54
C ALA A 292 7.95 -8.04 -26.04
N ASP A 293 8.94 -8.47 -26.84
CA ASP A 293 10.37 -8.32 -26.48
C ASP A 293 10.80 -6.84 -26.46
N GLU A 294 10.36 -6.06 -27.45
CA GLU A 294 10.58 -4.62 -27.46
C GLU A 294 9.91 -3.93 -26.27
N ALA A 295 8.65 -4.30 -25.99
CA ALA A 295 7.90 -3.74 -24.86
C ALA A 295 8.61 -4.04 -23.52
N LEU A 296 9.13 -5.25 -23.35
CA LEU A 296 9.92 -5.60 -22.16
C LEU A 296 11.21 -4.76 -22.07
N SER A 297 11.89 -4.52 -23.18
CA SER A 297 13.10 -3.69 -23.22
C SER A 297 12.82 -2.24 -22.85
N VAL A 298 11.70 -1.69 -23.33
CA VAL A 298 11.24 -0.34 -22.96
C VAL A 298 10.91 -0.28 -21.47
N VAL A 299 10.16 -1.26 -20.94
CA VAL A 299 9.84 -1.34 -19.50
C VAL A 299 11.10 -1.39 -18.62
N LYS A 300 12.13 -2.14 -19.04
CA LYS A 300 13.43 -2.16 -18.35
C LYS A 300 14.08 -0.78 -18.31
N THR A 301 14.08 -0.07 -19.43
CA THR A 301 14.63 1.27 -19.55
C THR A 301 13.87 2.27 -18.68
N ASP A 302 12.55 2.24 -18.73
CA ASP A 302 11.68 3.10 -17.92
C ASP A 302 11.90 2.87 -16.41
N LEU A 303 11.93 1.60 -15.97
CA LEU A 303 12.18 1.26 -14.57
C LEU A 303 13.59 1.68 -14.11
N LYS A 304 14.57 1.66 -15.01
CA LYS A 304 15.94 2.14 -14.73
C LYS A 304 15.95 3.66 -14.52
N ALA A 305 15.19 4.41 -15.34
CA ALA A 305 15.11 5.86 -15.26
C ALA A 305 14.38 6.37 -14.00
N LEU A 306 13.51 5.56 -13.39
CA LEU A 306 12.81 5.89 -12.15
C LEU A 306 13.76 5.79 -10.94
N THR A 307 14.54 6.83 -10.71
CA THR A 307 15.46 6.97 -9.55
C THR A 307 14.75 7.63 -8.37
N SER A 308 15.43 7.77 -7.23
CA SER A 308 14.92 8.45 -6.03
C SER A 308 14.54 9.91 -6.24
N ASP A 309 15.03 10.53 -7.31
CA ASP A 309 14.86 11.96 -7.60
C ASP A 309 13.60 12.23 -8.45
N VAL A 310 12.94 11.17 -8.95
CA VAL A 310 11.73 11.28 -9.77
C VAL A 310 10.50 11.22 -8.88
N GLN A 311 9.66 12.26 -8.96
CA GLN A 311 8.36 12.26 -8.28
C GLN A 311 7.34 11.50 -9.13
N VAL A 312 6.68 10.52 -8.52
CA VAL A 312 5.64 9.69 -9.15
C VAL A 312 4.38 9.68 -8.29
N SER A 313 3.26 9.28 -8.86
CA SER A 313 2.04 9.04 -8.09
C SER A 313 2.22 7.88 -7.11
N GLN A 314 1.38 7.81 -6.06
CA GLN A 314 1.45 6.69 -5.11
C GLN A 314 1.22 5.34 -5.79
N GLU A 315 0.28 5.26 -6.73
CA GLU A 315 0.00 4.05 -7.50
C GLU A 315 1.23 3.58 -8.29
N GLU A 316 1.90 4.52 -8.97
CA GLU A 316 3.12 4.21 -9.72
C GLU A 316 4.29 3.81 -8.81
N TYR A 317 4.41 4.47 -7.65
CA TYR A 317 5.39 4.10 -6.64
C TYR A 317 5.20 2.65 -6.18
N ASP A 318 3.96 2.24 -5.86
CA ASP A 318 3.65 0.89 -5.41
C ASP A 318 3.93 -0.16 -6.50
N GLU A 319 3.60 0.15 -7.76
CA GLU A 319 3.98 -0.68 -8.92
C GLU A 319 5.50 -0.84 -9.02
N VAL A 320 6.24 0.26 -8.96
CA VAL A 320 7.71 0.26 -9.08
C VAL A 320 8.35 -0.55 -7.96
N VAL A 321 7.89 -0.35 -6.72
CA VAL A 321 8.38 -1.10 -5.55
C VAL A 321 8.11 -2.60 -5.69
N ALA A 322 7.00 -2.98 -6.32
CA ALA A 322 6.67 -4.38 -6.54
C ALA A 322 7.57 -5.05 -7.60
N VAL A 323 7.85 -4.39 -8.72
CA VAL A 323 8.46 -5.04 -9.89
C VAL A 323 9.93 -4.68 -10.13
N LYS A 324 10.37 -3.46 -9.83
CA LYS A 324 11.76 -3.02 -10.06
C LYS A 324 12.82 -3.93 -9.42
N PRO A 325 12.65 -4.48 -8.20
CA PRO A 325 13.61 -5.42 -7.63
C PRO A 325 13.89 -6.65 -8.50
N MET A 326 12.90 -7.16 -9.23
CA MET A 326 13.07 -8.33 -10.12
C MET A 326 14.05 -8.05 -11.25
N PHE A 327 14.00 -6.84 -11.83
CA PHE A 327 14.91 -6.40 -12.87
C PHE A 327 16.31 -6.10 -12.30
N LEU A 328 16.40 -5.40 -11.17
CA LEU A 328 17.66 -5.06 -10.53
C LEU A 328 18.50 -6.27 -10.11
N VAL A 329 17.86 -7.38 -9.76
CA VAL A 329 18.55 -8.63 -9.44
C VAL A 329 19.13 -9.29 -10.69
N SER A 330 18.48 -9.16 -11.84
CA SER A 330 18.79 -9.91 -13.05
C SER A 330 19.46 -9.10 -14.15
N ASP A 331 19.13 -7.82 -14.29
CA ASP A 331 19.49 -7.03 -15.47
C ASP A 331 20.39 -5.82 -15.19
N TYR A 332 20.52 -5.41 -13.93
CA TYR A 332 21.25 -4.19 -13.57
C TYR A 332 22.46 -4.47 -12.65
N GLN A 333 22.86 -5.74 -12.56
CA GLN A 333 24.09 -6.13 -11.89
C GLN A 333 25.30 -6.08 -12.80
#